data_102cca595bef041cd17083b017694a1e
#
_entry.id   102cca595bef041cd17083b017694a1e
#
_cell.length_a   1.000
_cell.length_b   1.000
_cell.length_c   1.000
_cell.angle_alpha   90.00
_cell.angle_beta   90.00
_cell.angle_gamma   90.00
#
_symmetry.space_group_name_H-M   'P 1'
#
loop_
_entity.id
_entity.type
_entity.pdbx_description
1 polymer ?
#
loop_
_entity_poly.entity_id
_entity_poly.type
_entity_poly.pdbx_seq_one_letter_code
_entity_poly.pdbx_strand_id
1 'polypeptide(L)'
;MGRYSAGQRRSSGLMWGITLVLAGGLTWASLAEIDQVTRAEARVIASSRTQVIQSPDGGVIAELLVREGDVVKPGQVLARLDATKTQAAFQEFNAKSAALRAQVSRLRAEMFATEPKFDADLKSQFAGFVENQLALYRRRHAAVVEEVAGYEKGLALVKRELEMNEPLLRTGDVSLTEVLKLQRQVIELQGQITNRRNKYFQESQADLAKAEEELAGINQQLAQRKDFLEHTELTAQVHGVVKNVKITTIGGVVRAGDEVMQIVPVEDDLIVEAKVRPADIAFVKPGLMASVKIDAWDYTIYGALQGVVSYLSADTLSEDLKPGEQPYYRVQVKTSGRVLPGAGSADRSRDHNIEILPGMTATVEIKTGRKTVLNYLVKPIFKTLGESLGER
;
A
#
# COMPACT_ATOMS: atom_id res chain seq x y z
N MET A 1 25.27 -101.77 -1.95
CA MET A 1 25.03 -100.68 -0.96
C MET A 1 25.77 -99.45 -1.46
N GLY A 2 25.07 -98.39 -1.67
CA GLY A 2 25.69 -97.08 -1.98
C GLY A 2 25.09 -96.33 -3.16
N ARG A 3 23.89 -95.83 -3.01
CA ARG A 3 23.29 -94.78 -3.92
C ARG A 3 22.36 -93.83 -3.13
N TYR A 4 22.95 -92.98 -2.30
CA TYR A 4 22.18 -91.84 -1.71
C TYR A 4 23.14 -90.68 -1.39
N SER A 5 23.70 -89.97 -2.36
CA SER A 5 24.47 -88.75 -2.07
C SER A 5 24.46 -87.68 -3.20
N ALA A 6 23.72 -87.88 -4.29
CA ALA A 6 23.72 -86.89 -5.39
C ALA A 6 22.59 -85.86 -5.36
N GLY A 7 21.53 -86.06 -4.52
CA GLY A 7 20.39 -85.15 -4.46
C GLY A 7 20.55 -83.95 -3.52
N GLN A 8 21.37 -84.08 -2.47
CA GLN A 8 21.49 -83.04 -1.42
C GLN A 8 22.33 -81.81 -1.82
N ARG A 9 23.29 -81.96 -2.74
CA ARG A 9 24.10 -80.79 -3.19
C ARG A 9 23.37 -79.90 -4.20
N ARG A 10 22.39 -80.37 -4.96
CA ARG A 10 21.58 -79.57 -5.86
C ARG A 10 20.50 -78.75 -5.15
N SER A 11 19.93 -79.24 -4.06
CA SER A 11 18.95 -78.52 -3.24
C SER A 11 19.59 -77.39 -2.41
N SER A 12 20.83 -77.57 -1.93
CA SER A 12 21.50 -76.46 -1.20
C SER A 12 21.94 -75.30 -2.10
N GLY A 13 22.34 -75.55 -3.36
CA GLY A 13 22.61 -74.46 -4.32
C GLY A 13 21.36 -73.64 -4.68
N LEU A 14 20.24 -74.33 -4.82
CA LEU A 14 18.98 -73.67 -5.11
C LEU A 14 18.45 -72.87 -3.88
N MET A 15 18.61 -73.42 -2.67
CA MET A 15 18.32 -72.66 -1.42
C MET A 15 19.23 -71.45 -1.25
N TRP A 16 20.53 -71.54 -1.51
CA TRP A 16 21.43 -70.40 -1.45
C TRP A 16 21.09 -69.35 -2.51
N GLY A 17 20.71 -69.75 -3.71
CA GLY A 17 20.21 -68.85 -4.76
C GLY A 17 18.95 -68.10 -4.35
N ILE A 18 17.96 -68.82 -3.77
CA ILE A 18 16.72 -68.18 -3.28
C ILE A 18 17.02 -67.25 -2.09
N THR A 19 17.90 -67.64 -1.18
CA THR A 19 18.26 -66.78 -0.03
C THR A 19 18.97 -65.53 -0.49
N LEU A 20 19.83 -65.57 -1.49
CA LEU A 20 20.55 -64.46 -2.05
C LEU A 20 19.61 -63.47 -2.79
N VAL A 21 18.65 -64.01 -3.54
CA VAL A 21 17.59 -63.20 -4.21
C VAL A 21 16.70 -62.54 -3.16
N LEU A 22 16.28 -63.26 -2.13
CA LEU A 22 15.51 -62.68 -1.00
C LEU A 22 16.27 -61.60 -0.24
N ALA A 23 17.54 -61.84 0.09
CA ALA A 23 18.42 -60.88 0.76
C ALA A 23 18.61 -59.60 -0.12
N GLY A 24 18.87 -59.82 -1.44
CA GLY A 24 18.98 -58.73 -2.41
C GLY A 24 17.69 -57.92 -2.54
N GLY A 25 16.55 -58.62 -2.61
CA GLY A 25 15.22 -58.00 -2.66
C GLY A 25 14.89 -57.19 -1.40
N LEU A 26 15.22 -57.73 -0.20
CA LEU A 26 15.04 -57.01 1.06
C LEU A 26 15.94 -55.76 1.16
N THR A 27 17.20 -55.92 0.73
CA THR A 27 18.14 -54.79 0.71
C THR A 27 17.66 -53.71 -0.25
N TRP A 28 17.25 -54.09 -1.44
CA TRP A 28 16.65 -53.15 -2.40
C TRP A 28 15.38 -52.49 -1.82
N ALA A 29 14.48 -53.25 -1.24
CA ALA A 29 13.22 -52.72 -0.64
C ALA A 29 13.51 -51.78 0.55
N SER A 30 14.64 -51.93 1.25
CA SER A 30 15.03 -51.02 2.33
C SER A 30 15.65 -49.70 1.83
N LEU A 31 16.19 -49.68 0.62
CA LEU A 31 16.82 -48.51 0.01
C LEU A 31 15.86 -47.78 -0.97
N ALA A 32 14.95 -48.50 -1.61
CA ALA A 32 14.00 -47.93 -2.54
C ALA A 32 12.95 -47.12 -1.79
N GLU A 33 12.85 -45.81 -2.11
CA GLU A 33 11.87 -44.86 -1.52
C GLU A 33 10.68 -44.68 -2.45
N ILE A 34 9.49 -44.60 -1.87
CA ILE A 34 8.21 -44.25 -2.53
C ILE A 34 7.69 -42.97 -1.91
N ASP A 35 7.30 -42.01 -2.75
CA ASP A 35 6.65 -40.79 -2.28
C ASP A 35 5.30 -41.10 -1.60
N GLN A 36 5.14 -40.62 -0.38
CA GLN A 36 3.85 -40.65 0.31
C GLN A 36 3.07 -39.41 -0.06
N VAL A 37 1.87 -39.58 -0.62
CA VAL A 37 0.97 -38.49 -1.00
C VAL A 37 -0.33 -38.54 -0.22
N THR A 38 -0.79 -37.41 0.22
CA THR A 38 -2.12 -37.21 0.77
C THR A 38 -3.00 -36.64 -0.33
N ARG A 39 -4.14 -37.31 -0.65
CA ARG A 39 -5.11 -36.86 -1.65
C ARG A 39 -6.27 -36.17 -0.97
N ALA A 40 -6.67 -35.04 -1.53
CA ALA A 40 -7.81 -34.26 -1.04
C ALA A 40 -8.60 -33.69 -2.21
N GLU A 41 -9.92 -33.71 -2.07
CA GLU A 41 -10.81 -32.97 -2.96
C GLU A 41 -10.60 -31.48 -2.77
N ALA A 42 -10.60 -30.74 -3.89
CA ALA A 42 -10.27 -29.33 -3.88
C ALA A 42 -11.10 -28.54 -4.88
N ARG A 43 -11.11 -27.24 -4.70
CA ARG A 43 -11.74 -26.29 -5.61
C ARG A 43 -10.80 -25.13 -5.89
N VAL A 44 -10.74 -24.72 -7.13
CA VAL A 44 -10.00 -23.51 -7.52
C VAL A 44 -10.78 -22.29 -7.04
N ILE A 45 -10.12 -21.44 -6.27
CA ILE A 45 -10.66 -20.15 -5.82
C ILE A 45 -9.79 -19.03 -6.39
N ALA A 46 -10.36 -17.84 -6.52
CA ALA A 46 -9.57 -16.66 -6.86
C ALA A 46 -8.59 -16.39 -5.71
N SER A 47 -7.35 -16.02 -6.05
CA SER A 47 -6.30 -15.71 -5.07
C SER A 47 -6.66 -14.51 -4.20
N SER A 48 -7.41 -13.59 -4.76
CA SER A 48 -7.89 -12.39 -4.08
C SER A 48 -9.40 -12.37 -3.96
N ARG A 49 -9.88 -11.85 -2.83
CA ARG A 49 -11.32 -11.65 -2.61
C ARG A 49 -11.85 -10.57 -3.55
N THR A 50 -13.10 -10.72 -3.98
CA THR A 50 -13.84 -9.67 -4.71
C THR A 50 -13.71 -8.35 -3.97
N GLN A 51 -13.23 -7.33 -4.66
CA GLN A 51 -13.12 -5.98 -4.14
C GLN A 51 -14.41 -5.22 -4.38
N VAL A 52 -14.91 -4.58 -3.33
CA VAL A 52 -16.09 -3.74 -3.40
C VAL A 52 -15.64 -2.30 -3.60
N ILE A 53 -16.08 -1.67 -4.67
CA ILE A 53 -15.84 -0.25 -4.93
C ILE A 53 -17.02 0.52 -4.36
N GLN A 54 -16.72 1.34 -3.35
CA GLN A 54 -17.69 2.17 -2.63
C GLN A 54 -17.37 3.65 -2.84
N SER A 55 -18.38 4.49 -2.74
CA SER A 55 -18.20 5.94 -2.71
C SER A 55 -18.05 6.37 -1.23
N PRO A 56 -16.90 6.92 -0.80
CA PRO A 56 -16.71 7.30 0.60
C PRO A 56 -17.68 8.42 1.04
N ASP A 57 -17.86 9.44 0.19
CA ASP A 57 -18.60 10.67 0.50
C ASP A 57 -19.96 10.75 -0.16
N GLY A 58 -20.24 9.82 -1.10
CA GLY A 58 -21.44 9.85 -1.92
C GLY A 58 -21.39 10.94 -3.00
N GLY A 59 -22.49 11.08 -3.74
CA GLY A 59 -22.60 12.07 -4.80
C GLY A 59 -23.60 11.66 -5.88
N VAL A 60 -23.60 12.39 -6.99
CA VAL A 60 -24.41 12.09 -8.18
C VAL A 60 -23.48 11.53 -9.25
N ILE A 61 -23.84 10.41 -9.87
CA ILE A 61 -23.04 9.84 -10.96
C ILE A 61 -23.15 10.76 -12.19
N ALA A 62 -22.01 11.35 -12.59
CA ALA A 62 -21.89 12.12 -13.80
C ALA A 62 -21.59 11.23 -15.01
N GLU A 63 -20.66 10.28 -14.86
CA GLU A 63 -20.24 9.36 -15.92
C GLU A 63 -19.97 7.97 -15.36
N LEU A 64 -20.33 6.95 -16.13
CA LEU A 64 -19.95 5.56 -15.90
C LEU A 64 -19.08 5.11 -17.07
N LEU A 65 -17.80 4.81 -16.81
CA LEU A 65 -16.81 4.57 -17.85
C LEU A 65 -16.59 3.09 -18.14
N VAL A 66 -17.18 2.20 -17.34
CA VAL A 66 -17.04 0.75 -17.46
C VAL A 66 -18.40 0.07 -17.38
N ARG A 67 -18.47 -1.16 -17.93
CA ARG A 67 -19.65 -2.04 -17.91
C ARG A 67 -19.32 -3.35 -17.22
N GLU A 68 -20.33 -4.11 -16.86
CA GLU A 68 -20.14 -5.48 -16.39
C GLU A 68 -19.44 -6.33 -17.44
N GLY A 69 -18.39 -7.06 -17.01
CA GLY A 69 -17.55 -7.87 -17.87
C GLY A 69 -16.30 -7.17 -18.39
N ASP A 70 -16.16 -5.86 -18.23
CA ASP A 70 -14.97 -5.15 -18.66
C ASP A 70 -13.76 -5.49 -17.79
N VAL A 71 -12.60 -5.63 -18.44
CA VAL A 71 -11.31 -5.84 -17.76
C VAL A 71 -10.70 -4.48 -17.43
N VAL A 72 -10.37 -4.26 -16.15
CA VAL A 72 -9.83 -3.00 -15.66
C VAL A 72 -8.43 -3.17 -15.06
N LYS A 73 -7.64 -2.10 -15.14
CA LYS A 73 -6.27 -2.04 -14.59
C LYS A 73 -6.23 -1.19 -13.32
N PRO A 74 -5.26 -1.42 -12.41
CA PRO A 74 -5.07 -0.55 -11.25
C PRO A 74 -4.92 0.92 -11.65
N GLY A 75 -5.61 1.82 -10.95
CA GLY A 75 -5.64 3.26 -11.24
C GLY A 75 -6.59 3.69 -12.36
N GLN A 76 -7.24 2.76 -13.05
CA GLN A 76 -8.23 3.09 -14.09
C GLN A 76 -9.49 3.68 -13.45
N VAL A 77 -9.95 4.82 -13.98
CA VAL A 77 -11.21 5.44 -13.54
C VAL A 77 -12.39 4.61 -14.01
N LEU A 78 -13.27 4.26 -13.08
CA LEU A 78 -14.44 3.40 -13.30
C LEU A 78 -15.71 4.25 -13.45
N ALA A 79 -15.87 5.23 -12.58
CA ALA A 79 -16.99 6.16 -12.58
C ALA A 79 -16.53 7.54 -12.09
N ARG A 80 -17.21 8.58 -12.55
CA ARG A 80 -17.04 9.94 -12.07
C ARG A 80 -18.33 10.42 -11.44
N LEU A 81 -18.19 11.00 -10.27
CA LEU A 81 -19.27 11.73 -9.61
C LEU A 81 -19.24 13.20 -10.04
N ASP A 82 -20.37 13.90 -9.88
CA ASP A 82 -20.45 15.34 -10.13
C ASP A 82 -19.53 16.11 -9.17
N ALA A 83 -18.42 16.58 -9.70
CA ALA A 83 -17.40 17.31 -8.97
C ALA A 83 -17.67 18.83 -8.86
N THR A 84 -18.75 19.36 -9.46
CA THR A 84 -18.96 20.81 -9.61
C THR A 84 -18.86 21.56 -8.29
N LYS A 85 -19.55 21.10 -7.26
CA LYS A 85 -19.54 21.73 -5.93
C LYS A 85 -18.20 21.52 -5.21
N THR A 86 -17.66 20.32 -5.31
CA THR A 86 -16.40 19.94 -4.65
C THR A 86 -15.22 20.66 -5.27
N GLN A 87 -15.20 20.77 -6.60
CA GLN A 87 -14.21 21.54 -7.35
C GLN A 87 -14.25 23.02 -7.01
N ALA A 88 -15.45 23.63 -6.94
CA ALA A 88 -15.62 25.03 -6.55
C ALA A 88 -15.12 25.28 -5.12
N ALA A 89 -15.46 24.40 -4.18
CA ALA A 89 -14.96 24.48 -2.80
C ALA A 89 -13.42 24.34 -2.73
N PHE A 90 -12.85 23.40 -3.45
CA PHE A 90 -11.38 23.25 -3.54
C PHE A 90 -10.72 24.52 -4.08
N GLN A 91 -11.25 25.09 -5.16
CA GLN A 91 -10.72 26.34 -5.76
C GLN A 91 -10.82 27.52 -4.80
N GLU A 92 -11.91 27.66 -4.03
CA GLU A 92 -12.06 28.69 -3.01
C GLU A 92 -10.97 28.60 -1.94
N PHE A 93 -10.77 27.43 -1.35
CA PHE A 93 -9.75 27.25 -0.31
C PHE A 93 -8.32 27.34 -0.86
N ASN A 94 -8.09 26.93 -2.10
CA ASN A 94 -6.82 27.10 -2.79
C ASN A 94 -6.49 28.60 -3.00
N ALA A 95 -7.45 29.40 -3.40
CA ALA A 95 -7.29 30.84 -3.54
C ALA A 95 -7.02 31.53 -2.18
N LYS A 96 -7.73 31.12 -1.10
CA LYS A 96 -7.50 31.63 0.26
C LYS A 96 -6.09 31.28 0.76
N SER A 97 -5.64 30.03 0.56
CA SER A 97 -4.29 29.61 0.91
C SER A 97 -3.24 30.40 0.14
N ALA A 98 -3.44 30.60 -1.17
CA ALA A 98 -2.53 31.38 -2.00
C ALA A 98 -2.42 32.84 -1.53
N ALA A 99 -3.53 33.48 -1.17
CA ALA A 99 -3.55 34.84 -0.64
C ALA A 99 -2.77 34.95 0.68
N LEU A 100 -2.98 34.00 1.61
CA LEU A 100 -2.26 33.96 2.88
C LEU A 100 -0.78 33.65 2.70
N ARG A 101 -0.39 32.73 1.80
CA ARG A 101 1.00 32.45 1.47
C ARG A 101 1.71 33.69 0.93
N ALA A 102 1.05 34.46 0.06
CA ALA A 102 1.59 35.71 -0.43
C ALA A 102 1.75 36.75 0.69
N GLN A 103 0.79 36.83 1.61
CA GLN A 103 0.87 37.69 2.79
C GLN A 103 2.00 37.31 3.74
N VAL A 104 2.14 36.02 4.06
CA VAL A 104 3.25 35.49 4.89
C VAL A 104 4.60 35.80 4.26
N SER A 105 4.74 35.61 2.94
CA SER A 105 5.98 35.93 2.22
C SER A 105 6.35 37.41 2.34
N ARG A 106 5.38 38.32 2.26
CA ARG A 106 5.59 39.74 2.49
C ARG A 106 5.99 40.05 3.92
N LEU A 107 5.27 39.55 4.90
CA LEU A 107 5.50 39.81 6.32
C LEU A 107 6.86 39.26 6.78
N ARG A 108 7.27 38.09 6.29
CA ARG A 108 8.63 37.58 6.51
C ARG A 108 9.69 38.52 5.94
N ALA A 109 9.46 39.06 4.73
CA ALA A 109 10.39 40.01 4.14
C ALA A 109 10.46 41.32 4.95
N GLU A 110 9.34 41.84 5.48
CA GLU A 110 9.30 43.00 6.38
C GLU A 110 10.07 42.72 7.68
N MET A 111 9.90 41.49 8.24
CA MET A 111 10.57 41.12 9.51
C MET A 111 12.09 40.97 9.34
N PHE A 112 12.56 40.41 8.22
CA PHE A 112 13.99 40.20 7.97
C PHE A 112 14.66 41.33 7.18
N ALA A 113 13.95 42.41 6.90
CA ALA A 113 14.42 43.51 6.05
C ALA A 113 15.00 43.06 4.70
N THR A 114 14.34 42.09 4.07
CA THR A 114 14.71 41.52 2.78
C THR A 114 13.65 41.81 1.72
N GLU A 115 13.93 41.55 0.45
CA GLU A 115 12.89 41.58 -0.58
C GLU A 115 11.97 40.34 -0.48
N PRO A 116 10.65 40.51 -0.69
CA PRO A 116 9.71 39.41 -0.66
C PRO A 116 10.01 38.39 -1.76
N LYS A 117 10.13 37.11 -1.35
CA LYS A 117 10.30 35.99 -2.26
C LYS A 117 9.00 35.20 -2.31
N PHE A 118 8.40 35.10 -3.50
CA PHE A 118 7.17 34.36 -3.73
C PHE A 118 7.48 33.08 -4.51
N ASP A 119 6.77 32.00 -4.19
CA ASP A 119 6.88 30.71 -4.86
C ASP A 119 6.48 30.81 -6.34
N ALA A 120 7.03 29.91 -7.17
CA ALA A 120 6.79 29.94 -8.60
C ALA A 120 5.31 29.68 -8.98
N ASP A 121 4.61 28.82 -8.22
CA ASP A 121 3.20 28.53 -8.40
C ASP A 121 2.31 29.75 -8.07
N LEU A 122 2.64 30.52 -7.01
CA LEU A 122 1.95 31.77 -6.72
C LEU A 122 2.12 32.81 -7.83
N LYS A 123 3.31 32.92 -8.41
CA LYS A 123 3.59 33.87 -9.50
C LYS A 123 2.84 33.51 -10.79
N SER A 124 2.69 32.20 -11.08
CA SER A 124 2.03 31.75 -12.30
C SER A 124 0.51 31.73 -12.22
N GLN A 125 -0.04 31.23 -11.11
CA GLN A 125 -1.48 31.01 -10.98
C GLN A 125 -2.21 32.14 -10.27
N PHE A 126 -1.52 32.87 -9.37
CA PHE A 126 -2.11 33.92 -8.52
C PHE A 126 -1.32 35.22 -8.56
N ALA A 127 -0.90 35.63 -9.76
CA ALA A 127 -0.09 36.83 -9.99
C ALA A 127 -0.68 38.09 -9.34
N GLY A 128 -2.00 38.25 -9.34
CA GLY A 128 -2.67 39.40 -8.74
C GLY A 128 -2.45 39.51 -7.21
N PHE A 129 -2.42 38.38 -6.47
CA PHE A 129 -2.11 38.42 -5.05
C PHE A 129 -0.64 38.80 -4.81
N VAL A 130 0.27 38.28 -5.62
CA VAL A 130 1.71 38.61 -5.52
C VAL A 130 1.93 40.10 -5.77
N GLU A 131 1.34 40.64 -6.83
CA GLU A 131 1.47 42.05 -7.20
C GLU A 131 0.93 42.99 -6.11
N ASN A 132 -0.25 42.67 -5.56
CA ASN A 132 -0.85 43.43 -4.47
C ASN A 132 0.03 43.43 -3.20
N GLN A 133 0.57 42.25 -2.83
CA GLN A 133 1.43 42.13 -1.64
C GLN A 133 2.79 42.84 -1.87
N LEU A 134 3.34 42.78 -3.08
CA LEU A 134 4.55 43.50 -3.41
C LEU A 134 4.35 45.04 -3.39
N ALA A 135 3.23 45.51 -3.91
CA ALA A 135 2.88 46.93 -3.86
C ALA A 135 2.70 47.42 -2.41
N LEU A 136 2.04 46.61 -1.57
CA LEU A 136 1.87 46.90 -0.15
C LEU A 136 3.20 46.93 0.60
N TYR A 137 4.09 45.95 0.36
CA TYR A 137 5.44 45.93 0.89
C TYR A 137 6.19 47.22 0.56
N ARG A 138 6.21 47.61 -0.72
CA ARG A 138 6.93 48.81 -1.17
C ARG A 138 6.42 50.08 -0.47
N ARG A 139 5.08 50.23 -0.34
CA ARG A 139 4.48 51.39 0.32
C ARG A 139 4.80 51.45 1.82
N ARG A 140 4.66 50.32 2.55
CA ARG A 140 4.96 50.26 4.00
C ARG A 140 6.43 50.50 4.26
N HIS A 141 7.32 49.87 3.50
CA HIS A 141 8.76 50.04 3.62
C HIS A 141 9.19 51.47 3.32
N ALA A 142 8.70 52.09 2.23
CA ALA A 142 9.00 53.47 1.88
C ALA A 142 8.55 54.44 2.97
N ALA A 143 7.37 54.28 3.55
CA ALA A 143 6.89 55.13 4.63
C ALA A 143 7.78 55.08 5.87
N VAL A 144 8.24 53.89 6.27
CA VAL A 144 9.15 53.76 7.43
C VAL A 144 10.52 54.34 7.14
N VAL A 145 11.05 54.08 5.95
CA VAL A 145 12.35 54.63 5.53
C VAL A 145 12.32 56.17 5.49
N GLU A 146 11.26 56.78 4.94
CA GLU A 146 11.10 58.24 4.89
C GLU A 146 10.98 58.87 6.26
N GLU A 147 10.19 58.27 7.18
CA GLU A 147 10.04 58.76 8.54
C GLU A 147 11.36 58.67 9.30
N VAL A 148 12.07 57.54 9.24
CA VAL A 148 13.39 57.36 9.87
C VAL A 148 14.42 58.33 9.30
N ALA A 149 14.43 58.53 7.96
CA ALA A 149 15.32 59.50 7.31
C ALA A 149 15.06 60.94 7.78
N GLY A 150 13.78 61.30 8.08
CA GLY A 150 13.44 62.56 8.69
C GLY A 150 14.11 62.77 10.08
N TYR A 151 14.00 61.76 10.96
CA TYR A 151 14.65 61.81 12.26
C TYR A 151 16.17 61.78 12.15
N GLU A 152 16.75 61.02 11.20
CA GLU A 152 18.21 60.99 10.98
C GLU A 152 18.75 62.35 10.50
N LYS A 153 18.03 63.07 9.63
CA LYS A 153 18.37 64.43 9.23
C LYS A 153 18.32 65.39 10.41
N GLY A 154 17.27 65.32 11.25
CA GLY A 154 17.15 66.09 12.47
C GLY A 154 18.31 65.83 13.43
N LEU A 155 18.63 64.54 13.63
CA LEU A 155 19.76 64.13 14.47
C LEU A 155 21.10 64.65 13.96
N ALA A 156 21.33 64.63 12.65
CA ALA A 156 22.55 65.15 12.04
C ALA A 156 22.73 66.67 12.27
N LEU A 157 21.62 67.45 12.21
CA LEU A 157 21.62 68.87 12.47
C LEU A 157 21.98 69.17 13.96
N VAL A 158 21.27 68.51 14.89
CA VAL A 158 21.52 68.71 16.34
C VAL A 158 22.93 68.23 16.73
N LYS A 159 23.45 67.19 16.17
CA LYS A 159 24.83 66.74 16.36
C LYS A 159 25.83 67.80 15.90
N ARG A 160 25.62 68.36 14.71
CA ARG A 160 26.47 69.46 14.20
C ARG A 160 26.41 70.68 15.08
N GLU A 161 25.27 71.07 15.62
CA GLU A 161 25.09 72.15 16.54
C GLU A 161 25.83 71.89 17.88
N LEU A 162 25.74 70.66 18.40
CA LEU A 162 26.47 70.21 19.57
C LEU A 162 27.98 70.31 19.37
N GLU A 163 28.50 69.80 18.24
CA GLU A 163 29.92 69.85 17.85
C GLU A 163 30.43 71.27 17.77
N MET A 164 29.64 72.28 17.33
CA MET A 164 30.00 73.70 17.34
C MET A 164 29.98 74.29 18.70
N ASN A 165 29.10 73.92 19.63
CA ASN A 165 28.93 74.47 20.93
C ASN A 165 29.91 73.88 22.00
N GLU A 166 30.36 72.63 21.82
CA GLU A 166 31.32 72.00 22.75
C GLU A 166 32.64 72.77 22.94
N PRO A 167 33.34 73.33 21.91
CA PRO A 167 34.50 74.11 22.06
C PRO A 167 34.20 75.49 22.73
N LEU A 168 33.04 76.08 22.44
CA LEU A 168 32.60 77.35 23.00
C LEU A 168 32.27 77.26 24.49
N LEU A 169 31.88 76.10 25.01
CA LEU A 169 31.73 75.80 26.42
C LEU A 169 33.10 75.95 27.17
N ARG A 170 34.20 75.49 26.52
CA ARG A 170 35.55 75.59 27.12
C ARG A 170 36.07 77.03 27.23
N THR A 171 35.65 77.91 26.28
CA THR A 171 35.98 79.35 26.31
C THR A 171 35.01 80.16 27.19
N GLY A 172 33.91 79.59 27.67
CA GLY A 172 32.89 80.21 28.48
C GLY A 172 31.84 81.03 27.70
N ASP A 173 31.83 80.96 26.37
CA ASP A 173 30.93 81.70 25.48
C ASP A 173 29.52 81.07 25.40
N VAL A 174 29.38 79.79 25.80
CA VAL A 174 28.09 79.02 25.80
C VAL A 174 27.93 78.39 27.20
N SER A 175 26.67 78.33 27.70
CA SER A 175 26.36 77.71 28.97
C SER A 175 26.36 76.20 28.95
N LEU A 176 26.75 75.55 30.03
CA LEU A 176 26.65 74.10 30.19
C LEU A 176 25.21 73.60 29.98
N THR A 177 24.23 74.40 30.38
CA THR A 177 22.80 74.10 30.25
C THR A 177 22.38 73.92 28.79
N GLU A 178 22.93 74.72 27.89
CA GLU A 178 22.63 74.65 26.44
C GLU A 178 23.23 73.36 25.80
N VAL A 179 24.50 73.08 26.17
CA VAL A 179 25.14 71.82 25.69
C VAL A 179 24.41 70.59 26.19
N LEU A 180 23.97 70.56 27.47
CA LEU A 180 23.19 69.45 28.05
C LEU A 180 21.80 69.34 27.39
N LYS A 181 21.19 70.42 26.95
CA LYS A 181 19.93 70.40 26.20
C LYS A 181 20.10 69.77 24.82
N LEU A 182 21.16 70.13 24.09
CA LEU A 182 21.46 69.52 22.78
C LEU A 182 21.79 68.03 22.92
N GLN A 183 22.56 67.63 23.92
CA GLN A 183 22.85 66.23 24.20
C GLN A 183 21.54 65.42 24.47
N ARG A 184 20.63 65.99 25.27
CA ARG A 184 19.33 65.38 25.51
C ARG A 184 18.51 65.19 24.19
N GLN A 185 18.55 66.22 23.34
CA GLN A 185 17.85 66.20 22.07
C GLN A 185 18.43 65.13 21.10
N VAL A 186 19.78 64.93 21.13
CA VAL A 186 20.43 63.81 20.38
C VAL A 186 19.92 62.46 20.88
N ILE A 187 19.88 62.27 22.22
CA ILE A 187 19.38 61.01 22.80
C ILE A 187 17.88 60.78 22.45
N GLU A 188 17.08 61.82 22.49
CA GLU A 188 15.67 61.76 22.14
C GLU A 188 15.44 61.34 20.69
N LEU A 189 16.14 61.99 19.73
CA LEU A 189 16.02 61.62 18.29
C LEU A 189 16.55 60.22 18.02
N GLN A 190 17.64 59.79 18.66
CA GLN A 190 18.11 58.41 18.57
C GLN A 190 17.08 57.42 19.11
N GLY A 191 16.43 57.77 20.22
CA GLY A 191 15.32 57.01 20.79
C GLY A 191 14.13 56.87 19.85
N GLN A 192 13.75 58.00 19.18
CA GLN A 192 12.66 58.01 18.21
C GLN A 192 12.94 57.10 16.98
N ILE A 193 14.17 57.11 16.45
CA ILE A 193 14.60 56.23 15.36
C ILE A 193 14.48 54.75 15.78
N THR A 194 15.04 54.43 16.95
CA THR A 194 15.01 53.06 17.48
C THR A 194 13.57 52.59 17.75
N ASN A 195 12.77 53.44 18.39
CA ASN A 195 11.37 53.14 18.69
C ASN A 195 10.55 52.92 17.40
N ARG A 196 10.78 53.73 16.36
CA ARG A 196 10.07 53.59 15.09
C ARG A 196 10.39 52.30 14.38
N ARG A 197 11.67 51.92 14.35
CA ARG A 197 12.13 50.63 13.81
C ARG A 197 11.54 49.45 14.59
N ASN A 198 11.65 49.50 15.93
CA ASN A 198 11.14 48.45 16.80
C ASN A 198 9.59 48.27 16.65
N LYS A 199 8.86 49.37 16.56
CA LYS A 199 7.41 49.35 16.33
C LYS A 199 7.04 48.65 15.03
N TYR A 200 7.72 48.97 13.92
CA TYR A 200 7.49 48.31 12.62
C TYR A 200 7.77 46.82 12.71
N PHE A 201 8.84 46.44 13.40
CA PHE A 201 9.17 45.03 13.62
C PHE A 201 8.12 44.30 14.44
N GLN A 202 7.66 44.86 15.54
CA GLN A 202 6.64 44.25 16.41
C GLN A 202 5.32 44.08 15.68
N GLU A 203 4.87 45.09 14.92
CA GLU A 203 3.67 45.02 14.10
C GLU A 203 3.79 43.92 13.06
N SER A 204 4.92 43.88 12.34
CA SER A 204 5.14 42.84 11.30
C SER A 204 5.21 41.44 11.90
N GLN A 205 5.79 41.28 13.10
CA GLN A 205 5.86 39.99 13.79
C GLN A 205 4.49 39.52 14.26
N ALA A 206 3.68 40.43 14.83
CA ALA A 206 2.33 40.11 15.28
C ALA A 206 1.42 39.68 14.07
N ASP A 207 1.48 40.46 12.98
CA ASP A 207 0.77 40.18 11.76
C ASP A 207 1.21 38.83 11.13
N LEU A 208 2.54 38.55 11.17
CA LEU A 208 3.10 37.30 10.67
C LEU A 208 2.59 36.10 11.45
N ALA A 209 2.65 36.13 12.77
CA ALA A 209 2.18 35.07 13.63
C ALA A 209 0.71 34.73 13.36
N LYS A 210 -0.13 35.77 13.25
CA LYS A 210 -1.55 35.62 12.91
C LYS A 210 -1.76 35.03 11.52
N ALA A 211 -1.03 35.54 10.51
CA ALA A 211 -1.16 35.03 9.14
C ALA A 211 -0.67 33.57 9.01
N GLU A 212 0.37 33.17 9.74
CA GLU A 212 0.84 31.78 9.78
C GLU A 212 -0.16 30.84 10.45
N GLU A 213 -0.82 31.27 11.53
CA GLU A 213 -1.87 30.50 12.19
C GLU A 213 -3.08 30.32 11.25
N GLU A 214 -3.55 31.40 10.61
CA GLU A 214 -4.65 31.35 9.63
C GLU A 214 -4.27 30.44 8.44
N LEU A 215 -3.06 30.55 7.93
CA LEU A 215 -2.57 29.72 6.82
C LEU A 215 -2.55 28.24 7.21
N ALA A 216 -2.12 27.91 8.42
CA ALA A 216 -2.14 26.53 8.90
C ALA A 216 -3.56 25.96 8.92
N GLY A 217 -4.55 26.73 9.42
CA GLY A 217 -5.96 26.35 9.42
C GLY A 217 -6.52 26.18 8.02
N ILE A 218 -6.26 27.12 7.11
CA ILE A 218 -6.73 27.03 5.70
C ILE A 218 -6.07 25.86 4.97
N ASN A 219 -4.81 25.57 5.20
CA ASN A 219 -4.14 24.41 4.58
C ASN A 219 -4.76 23.08 5.00
N GLN A 220 -5.19 22.93 6.26
CA GLN A 220 -5.93 21.74 6.72
C GLN A 220 -7.27 21.59 5.98
N GLN A 221 -8.01 22.71 5.84
CA GLN A 221 -9.26 22.70 5.11
C GLN A 221 -9.06 22.42 3.60
N LEU A 222 -8.00 22.99 3.01
CA LEU A 222 -7.64 22.73 1.62
C LEU A 222 -7.30 21.24 1.39
N ALA A 223 -6.54 20.61 2.27
CA ALA A 223 -6.25 19.19 2.21
C ALA A 223 -7.52 18.34 2.25
N GLN A 224 -8.44 18.65 3.16
CA GLN A 224 -9.74 17.98 3.24
C GLN A 224 -10.58 18.17 1.96
N ARG A 225 -10.61 19.37 1.37
CA ARG A 225 -11.35 19.63 0.13
C ARG A 225 -10.73 18.92 -1.07
N LYS A 226 -9.40 18.78 -1.07
CA LYS A 226 -8.68 17.99 -2.08
C LYS A 226 -9.06 16.52 -2.01
N ASP A 227 -9.09 15.96 -0.82
CA ASP A 227 -9.48 14.56 -0.57
C ASP A 227 -10.91 14.29 -1.07
N PHE A 228 -11.88 15.16 -0.72
CA PHE A 228 -13.22 15.07 -1.26
C PHE A 228 -13.29 15.16 -2.78
N LEU A 229 -12.42 15.96 -3.41
CA LEU A 229 -12.35 16.07 -4.85
C LEU A 229 -11.78 14.79 -5.47
N GLU A 230 -10.74 14.21 -4.89
CA GLU A 230 -10.17 12.93 -5.33
C GLU A 230 -11.19 11.79 -5.22
N HIS A 231 -12.04 11.78 -4.19
CA HIS A 231 -13.11 10.81 -4.02
C HIS A 231 -14.23 10.91 -5.07
N THR A 232 -14.30 11.98 -5.87
CA THR A 232 -15.25 12.06 -6.98
C THR A 232 -14.87 11.17 -8.16
N GLU A 233 -13.62 10.71 -8.26
CA GLU A 233 -13.18 9.72 -9.23
C GLU A 233 -13.03 8.35 -8.56
N LEU A 234 -13.91 7.41 -8.89
CA LEU A 234 -13.84 6.05 -8.40
C LEU A 234 -12.89 5.25 -9.28
N THR A 235 -11.79 4.77 -8.72
CA THR A 235 -10.73 4.06 -9.45
C THR A 235 -10.62 2.60 -9.04
N ALA A 236 -10.19 1.74 -9.98
CA ALA A 236 -9.85 0.36 -9.69
C ALA A 236 -8.55 0.28 -8.88
N GLN A 237 -8.56 -0.49 -7.80
CA GLN A 237 -7.37 -0.71 -6.98
C GLN A 237 -6.54 -1.92 -7.45
N VAL A 238 -7.17 -2.83 -8.20
CA VAL A 238 -6.56 -4.08 -8.69
C VAL A 238 -6.87 -4.31 -10.14
N HIS A 239 -6.07 -5.15 -10.79
CA HIS A 239 -6.39 -5.71 -12.08
C HIS A 239 -7.48 -6.76 -11.93
N GLY A 240 -8.59 -6.63 -12.68
CA GLY A 240 -9.72 -7.54 -12.53
C GLY A 240 -10.83 -7.30 -13.53
N VAL A 241 -11.89 -8.08 -13.38
CA VAL A 241 -13.12 -7.96 -14.18
C VAL A 241 -14.21 -7.30 -13.34
N VAL A 242 -14.86 -6.30 -13.92
CA VAL A 242 -16.01 -5.62 -13.29
C VAL A 242 -17.19 -6.57 -13.23
N LYS A 243 -17.76 -6.68 -12.02
CA LYS A 243 -18.94 -7.47 -11.75
C LYS A 243 -19.94 -6.66 -10.94
N ASN A 244 -21.22 -6.90 -11.13
CA ASN A 244 -22.30 -6.37 -10.29
C ASN A 244 -22.27 -4.83 -10.18
N VAL A 245 -22.49 -4.13 -11.29
CA VAL A 245 -22.66 -2.67 -11.29
C VAL A 245 -24.06 -2.34 -10.76
N LYS A 246 -24.14 -1.88 -9.49
CA LYS A 246 -25.42 -1.63 -8.83
C LYS A 246 -26.14 -0.38 -9.35
N ILE A 247 -25.40 0.61 -9.78
CA ILE A 247 -25.94 1.89 -10.22
C ILE A 247 -25.53 2.12 -11.67
N THR A 248 -26.46 1.89 -12.57
CA THR A 248 -26.26 1.98 -14.03
C THR A 248 -26.80 3.29 -14.64
N THR A 249 -27.50 4.09 -13.84
CA THR A 249 -28.18 5.29 -14.32
C THR A 249 -27.32 6.53 -14.09
N ILE A 250 -27.00 7.27 -15.15
CA ILE A 250 -26.39 8.60 -15.07
C ILE A 250 -27.38 9.54 -14.37
N GLY A 251 -26.92 10.37 -13.45
CA GLY A 251 -27.76 11.18 -12.57
C GLY A 251 -28.23 10.43 -11.32
N GLY A 252 -27.91 9.15 -11.18
CA GLY A 252 -28.22 8.38 -9.97
C GLY A 252 -27.49 8.91 -8.74
N VAL A 253 -28.16 8.93 -7.60
CA VAL A 253 -27.60 9.38 -6.32
C VAL A 253 -26.98 8.21 -5.58
N VAL A 254 -25.74 8.34 -5.19
CA VAL A 254 -24.97 7.41 -4.35
C VAL A 254 -24.83 8.02 -2.97
N ARG A 255 -25.11 7.26 -1.93
CA ARG A 255 -24.87 7.68 -0.54
C ARG A 255 -23.46 7.38 -0.10
N ALA A 256 -22.98 8.05 0.93
CA ALA A 256 -21.70 7.72 1.54
C ALA A 256 -21.69 6.27 2.03
N GLY A 257 -20.67 5.51 1.61
CA GLY A 257 -20.51 4.09 1.90
C GLY A 257 -21.30 3.14 0.98
N ASP A 258 -22.11 3.63 0.05
CA ASP A 258 -22.83 2.77 -0.88
C ASP A 258 -21.86 2.07 -1.85
N GLU A 259 -22.15 0.81 -2.11
CA GLU A 259 -21.44 0.00 -3.10
C GLU A 259 -21.91 0.38 -4.51
N VAL A 260 -20.95 0.77 -5.36
CA VAL A 260 -21.19 1.13 -6.75
C VAL A 260 -21.02 -0.06 -7.67
N MET A 261 -19.94 -0.81 -7.50
CA MET A 261 -19.61 -2.01 -8.27
C MET A 261 -18.63 -2.92 -7.53
N GLN A 262 -18.44 -4.12 -8.06
CA GLN A 262 -17.47 -5.09 -7.57
C GLN A 262 -16.43 -5.38 -8.64
N ILE A 263 -15.18 -5.63 -8.23
CA ILE A 263 -14.11 -6.11 -9.10
C ILE A 263 -13.66 -7.48 -8.62
N VAL A 264 -13.70 -8.45 -9.51
CA VAL A 264 -13.10 -9.77 -9.28
C VAL A 264 -11.67 -9.71 -9.79
N PRO A 265 -10.67 -9.77 -8.90
CA PRO A 265 -9.28 -9.71 -9.32
C PRO A 265 -8.93 -10.88 -10.25
N VAL A 266 -8.17 -10.57 -11.30
CA VAL A 266 -7.61 -11.54 -12.25
C VAL A 266 -6.11 -11.54 -12.03
N GLU A 267 -5.66 -12.39 -11.08
CA GLU A 267 -4.23 -12.59 -10.82
C GLU A 267 -3.71 -13.80 -11.59
N ASP A 268 -2.40 -13.82 -11.89
CA ASP A 268 -1.76 -14.92 -12.60
C ASP A 268 -1.66 -16.21 -11.77
N ASP A 269 -1.66 -16.07 -10.43
CA ASP A 269 -1.61 -17.21 -9.51
C ASP A 269 -3.02 -17.61 -9.06
N LEU A 270 -3.29 -18.90 -9.05
CA LEU A 270 -4.52 -19.46 -8.51
C LEU A 270 -4.28 -20.08 -7.14
N ILE A 271 -5.27 -19.95 -6.27
CA ILE A 271 -5.30 -20.69 -5.01
C ILE A 271 -6.26 -21.87 -5.17
N VAL A 272 -5.80 -23.05 -4.79
CA VAL A 272 -6.63 -24.25 -4.76
C VAL A 272 -6.89 -24.59 -3.30
N GLU A 273 -8.16 -24.51 -2.91
CA GLU A 273 -8.60 -24.86 -1.57
C GLU A 273 -8.94 -26.34 -1.50
N ALA A 274 -8.18 -27.09 -0.71
CA ALA A 274 -8.31 -28.53 -0.53
C ALA A 274 -8.92 -28.86 0.82
N LYS A 275 -9.83 -29.85 0.85
CA LYS A 275 -10.47 -30.41 2.04
C LYS A 275 -9.71 -31.64 2.51
N VAL A 276 -8.81 -31.49 3.50
CA VAL A 276 -8.00 -32.59 4.01
C VAL A 276 -8.68 -33.21 5.24
N ARG A 277 -8.76 -34.54 5.26
CA ARG A 277 -9.37 -35.28 6.37
C ARG A 277 -8.52 -35.19 7.64
N PRO A 278 -9.15 -35.20 8.84
CA PRO A 278 -8.43 -35.16 10.11
C PRO A 278 -7.40 -36.28 10.28
N ALA A 279 -7.63 -37.44 9.70
CA ALA A 279 -6.72 -38.59 9.74
C ALA A 279 -5.37 -38.33 9.01
N ASP A 280 -5.36 -37.43 8.01
CA ASP A 280 -4.22 -37.18 7.14
C ASP A 280 -3.48 -35.87 7.48
N ILE A 281 -4.06 -35.03 8.35
CA ILE A 281 -3.56 -33.69 8.64
C ILE A 281 -2.20 -33.64 9.34
N ALA A 282 -1.91 -34.68 10.14
CA ALA A 282 -0.66 -34.76 10.89
C ALA A 282 0.60 -34.70 10.02
N PHE A 283 0.47 -35.05 8.75
CA PHE A 283 1.56 -35.09 7.77
C PHE A 283 1.58 -33.87 6.84
N VAL A 284 0.57 -33.01 6.88
CA VAL A 284 0.46 -31.82 6.03
C VAL A 284 1.01 -30.61 6.77
N LYS A 285 1.96 -29.89 6.13
CA LYS A 285 2.57 -28.67 6.67
C LYS A 285 2.67 -27.61 5.59
N PRO A 286 2.63 -26.32 5.93
CA PRO A 286 2.96 -25.25 5.00
C PRO A 286 4.38 -25.45 4.43
N GLY A 287 4.54 -25.14 3.14
CA GLY A 287 5.79 -25.31 2.41
C GLY A 287 5.94 -26.65 1.68
N LEU A 288 5.05 -27.62 1.87
CA LEU A 288 5.08 -28.88 1.13
C LEU A 288 4.68 -28.68 -0.33
N MET A 289 5.33 -29.41 -1.23
CA MET A 289 4.97 -29.47 -2.64
C MET A 289 3.65 -30.22 -2.83
N ALA A 290 2.81 -29.70 -3.70
CA ALA A 290 1.56 -30.31 -4.06
C ALA A 290 1.39 -30.34 -5.58
N SER A 291 0.74 -31.37 -6.08
CA SER A 291 0.35 -31.51 -7.48
C SER A 291 -1.16 -31.35 -7.57
N VAL A 292 -1.62 -30.39 -8.36
CA VAL A 292 -3.04 -30.07 -8.55
C VAL A 292 -3.49 -30.61 -9.90
N LYS A 293 -4.45 -31.51 -9.87
CA LYS A 293 -5.09 -32.12 -11.04
C LYS A 293 -6.48 -31.54 -11.17
N ILE A 294 -6.76 -30.85 -12.27
CA ILE A 294 -8.08 -30.27 -12.52
C ILE A 294 -9.00 -31.36 -13.10
N ASP A 295 -10.17 -31.57 -12.49
CA ASP A 295 -11.05 -32.67 -12.85
C ASP A 295 -11.70 -32.49 -14.22
N ALA A 296 -11.77 -31.26 -14.74
CA ALA A 296 -12.32 -30.95 -16.05
C ALA A 296 -11.47 -31.49 -17.22
N TRP A 297 -10.19 -31.85 -16.98
CA TRP A 297 -9.27 -32.34 -18.01
C TRP A 297 -8.50 -33.57 -17.57
N ASP A 298 -8.21 -34.44 -18.52
CA ASP A 298 -7.42 -35.63 -18.26
C ASP A 298 -5.95 -35.23 -17.96
N TYR A 299 -5.54 -35.42 -16.70
CA TYR A 299 -4.20 -35.09 -16.24
C TYR A 299 -3.10 -35.94 -16.91
N THR A 300 -3.43 -37.06 -17.54
CA THR A 300 -2.46 -37.89 -18.28
C THR A 300 -2.06 -37.23 -19.59
N ILE A 301 -2.94 -36.40 -20.16
CA ILE A 301 -2.72 -35.68 -21.42
C ILE A 301 -2.20 -34.26 -21.15
N TYR A 302 -2.84 -33.55 -20.21
CA TYR A 302 -2.60 -32.13 -19.96
C TYR A 302 -1.66 -31.85 -18.77
N GLY A 303 -1.31 -32.91 -18.01
CA GLY A 303 -0.44 -32.78 -16.86
C GLY A 303 -1.17 -32.25 -15.60
N ALA A 304 -0.40 -31.87 -14.61
CA ALA A 304 -0.88 -31.32 -13.36
C ALA A 304 -0.11 -30.04 -13.02
N LEU A 305 -0.79 -29.06 -12.42
CA LEU A 305 -0.14 -27.84 -11.92
C LEU A 305 0.69 -28.18 -10.69
N GLN A 306 1.89 -27.64 -10.65
CA GLN A 306 2.71 -27.67 -9.43
C GLN A 306 2.30 -26.51 -8.53
N GLY A 307 2.28 -26.78 -7.24
CA GLY A 307 1.96 -25.77 -6.23
C GLY A 307 2.65 -26.06 -4.92
N VAL A 308 2.53 -25.11 -4.00
CA VAL A 308 3.07 -25.20 -2.65
C VAL A 308 1.96 -24.93 -1.66
N VAL A 309 1.89 -25.72 -0.59
CA VAL A 309 0.96 -25.49 0.52
C VAL A 309 1.32 -24.16 1.18
N SER A 310 0.43 -23.18 1.05
CA SER A 310 0.62 -21.82 1.59
C SER A 310 -0.03 -21.62 2.95
N TYR A 311 -1.16 -22.30 3.19
CA TYR A 311 -1.93 -22.14 4.42
C TYR A 311 -2.58 -23.45 4.85
N LEU A 312 -2.68 -23.64 6.16
CA LEU A 312 -3.38 -24.73 6.82
C LEU A 312 -4.25 -24.14 7.93
N SER A 313 -5.54 -24.48 7.97
CA SER A 313 -6.43 -24.04 9.05
C SER A 313 -6.00 -24.60 10.40
N ALA A 314 -6.12 -23.79 11.44
CA ALA A 314 -5.76 -24.20 12.82
C ALA A 314 -6.75 -25.21 13.42
N ASP A 315 -7.99 -25.25 12.89
CA ASP A 315 -9.06 -26.11 13.39
C ASP A 315 -9.85 -26.70 12.21
N THR A 316 -10.65 -27.71 12.50
CA THR A 316 -11.57 -28.33 11.56
C THR A 316 -12.75 -27.41 11.27
N LEU A 317 -13.15 -27.37 10.00
CA LEU A 317 -14.31 -26.63 9.54
C LEU A 317 -15.46 -27.60 9.29
N SER A 318 -16.64 -27.19 9.70
CA SER A 318 -17.91 -27.89 9.45
C SER A 318 -18.89 -27.04 8.63
N GLU A 319 -18.42 -25.89 8.12
CA GLU A 319 -19.20 -25.03 7.23
C GLU A 319 -19.35 -25.70 5.86
N ASP A 320 -20.53 -25.58 5.24
CA ASP A 320 -20.88 -26.16 3.93
C ASP A 320 -20.81 -27.71 3.83
N LEU A 321 -20.95 -28.41 4.95
CA LEU A 321 -21.03 -29.88 4.90
C LEU A 321 -22.39 -30.33 4.38
N LYS A 322 -22.38 -31.19 3.37
CA LYS A 322 -23.56 -31.95 3.01
C LYS A 322 -23.91 -32.94 4.12
N PRO A 323 -25.18 -33.30 4.30
CA PRO A 323 -25.55 -34.30 5.29
C PRO A 323 -24.75 -35.60 5.12
N GLY A 324 -23.88 -35.93 6.11
CA GLY A 324 -23.00 -37.10 6.07
C GLY A 324 -21.53 -36.84 5.77
N GLU A 325 -21.11 -35.63 5.43
CA GLU A 325 -19.70 -35.26 5.29
C GLU A 325 -19.05 -35.07 6.68
N GLN A 326 -17.79 -35.50 6.80
CA GLN A 326 -17.00 -35.33 8.03
C GLN A 326 -16.33 -33.97 8.04
N PRO A 327 -16.06 -33.40 9.26
CA PRO A 327 -15.27 -32.18 9.39
C PRO A 327 -13.92 -32.32 8.70
N TYR A 328 -13.43 -31.24 8.11
CA TYR A 328 -12.18 -31.23 7.34
C TYR A 328 -11.28 -30.04 7.72
N TYR A 329 -10.00 -30.18 7.47
CA TYR A 329 -9.05 -29.08 7.53
C TYR A 329 -8.94 -28.39 6.16
N ARG A 330 -9.02 -27.08 6.15
CA ARG A 330 -8.83 -26.27 4.94
C ARG A 330 -7.34 -26.09 4.69
N VAL A 331 -6.88 -26.55 3.53
CA VAL A 331 -5.51 -26.38 3.07
C VAL A 331 -5.54 -25.56 1.80
N GLN A 332 -4.75 -24.49 1.74
CA GLN A 332 -4.62 -23.70 0.53
C GLN A 332 -3.28 -24.02 -0.14
N VAL A 333 -3.34 -24.30 -1.43
CA VAL A 333 -2.19 -24.56 -2.28
C VAL A 333 -2.10 -23.42 -3.29
N LYS A 334 -1.00 -22.68 -3.26
CA LYS A 334 -0.70 -21.66 -4.26
C LYS A 334 -0.05 -22.33 -5.46
N THR A 335 -0.65 -22.20 -6.65
CA THR A 335 -0.13 -22.78 -7.90
C THR A 335 0.82 -21.82 -8.59
N SER A 336 1.74 -22.36 -9.38
CA SER A 336 2.62 -21.58 -10.23
C SER A 336 1.99 -21.47 -11.62
N GLY A 337 1.20 -20.38 -11.83
CA GLY A 337 0.56 -20.08 -13.12
C GLY A 337 -0.88 -20.60 -13.26
N ARG A 338 -1.54 -20.16 -14.33
CA ARG A 338 -2.95 -20.44 -14.67
C ARG A 338 -3.12 -21.42 -15.84
N VAL A 339 -2.03 -21.80 -16.48
CA VAL A 339 -2.04 -22.60 -17.70
C VAL A 339 -1.48 -23.97 -17.41
N LEU A 340 -2.17 -25.02 -17.79
CA LEU A 340 -1.65 -26.37 -17.70
C LEU A 340 -0.48 -26.54 -18.68
N PRO A 341 0.69 -27.01 -18.22
CA PRO A 341 1.77 -27.36 -19.12
C PRO A 341 1.33 -28.56 -19.94
N GLY A 342 1.06 -28.36 -21.23
CA GLY A 342 0.71 -29.44 -22.13
C GLY A 342 1.80 -30.51 -22.08
N ALA A 343 1.51 -31.67 -21.49
CA ALA A 343 2.43 -32.78 -21.41
C ALA A 343 2.61 -33.39 -22.79
N GLY A 344 3.74 -33.08 -23.45
CA GLY A 344 4.41 -33.96 -24.37
C GLY A 344 3.60 -34.64 -25.48
N SER A 345 2.70 -33.95 -26.18
CA SER A 345 2.23 -34.43 -27.47
C SER A 345 3.16 -33.93 -28.57
N ALA A 346 3.65 -34.85 -29.40
CA ALA A 346 4.49 -34.59 -30.58
C ALA A 346 3.82 -33.69 -31.63
N ASP A 347 2.60 -33.26 -31.39
CA ASP A 347 1.84 -32.36 -32.25
C ASP A 347 1.79 -30.93 -31.63
N ARG A 348 2.81 -30.16 -31.94
CA ARG A 348 2.96 -28.73 -31.56
C ARG A 348 1.95 -27.79 -32.25
N SER A 349 1.00 -28.32 -33.02
CA SER A 349 0.05 -27.52 -33.79
C SER A 349 -1.24 -27.15 -33.04
N ARG A 350 -1.42 -27.60 -31.79
CA ARG A 350 -2.57 -27.22 -30.94
C ARG A 350 -2.10 -26.62 -29.61
N ASP A 351 -1.63 -25.40 -29.68
CA ASP A 351 -1.38 -24.55 -28.53
C ASP A 351 -2.74 -24.15 -27.91
N HIS A 352 -3.39 -25.12 -27.27
CA HIS A 352 -4.54 -24.82 -26.41
C HIS A 352 -3.99 -24.44 -25.04
N ASN A 353 -3.69 -23.15 -24.87
CA ASN A 353 -3.52 -22.55 -23.57
C ASN A 353 -4.85 -22.72 -22.79
N ILE A 354 -4.96 -23.81 -22.02
CA ILE A 354 -6.15 -24.10 -21.24
C ILE A 354 -6.12 -23.21 -20.02
N GLU A 355 -6.96 -22.19 -20.03
CA GLU A 355 -7.11 -21.27 -18.91
C GLU A 355 -7.96 -21.90 -17.81
N ILE A 356 -7.44 -21.92 -16.59
CA ILE A 356 -8.15 -22.44 -15.42
C ILE A 356 -8.96 -21.31 -14.80
N LEU A 357 -10.26 -21.54 -14.63
CA LEU A 357 -11.19 -20.58 -14.08
C LEU A 357 -11.48 -20.87 -12.60
N PRO A 358 -11.64 -19.84 -11.77
CA PRO A 358 -12.16 -20.00 -10.41
C PRO A 358 -13.51 -20.75 -10.42
N GLY A 359 -13.69 -21.64 -9.47
CA GLY A 359 -14.88 -22.47 -9.36
C GLY A 359 -14.74 -23.89 -9.88
N MET A 360 -13.70 -24.21 -10.64
CA MET A 360 -13.42 -25.56 -11.10
C MET A 360 -13.05 -26.48 -9.93
N THR A 361 -13.48 -27.75 -10.02
CA THR A 361 -13.07 -28.80 -9.08
C THR A 361 -11.70 -29.35 -9.47
N ALA A 362 -10.96 -29.78 -8.45
CA ALA A 362 -9.63 -30.33 -8.61
C ALA A 362 -9.34 -31.38 -7.54
N THR A 363 -8.39 -32.26 -7.83
CA THR A 363 -7.81 -33.18 -6.85
C THR A 363 -6.40 -32.73 -6.55
N VAL A 364 -6.10 -32.51 -5.26
CA VAL A 364 -4.75 -32.13 -4.81
C VAL A 364 -4.03 -33.31 -4.21
N GLU A 365 -2.82 -33.57 -4.67
CA GLU A 365 -1.90 -34.57 -4.13
C GLU A 365 -0.74 -33.85 -3.43
N ILE A 366 -0.75 -33.85 -2.09
CA ILE A 366 0.29 -33.20 -1.26
C ILE A 366 1.37 -34.23 -0.96
N LYS A 367 2.63 -33.93 -1.27
CA LYS A 367 3.78 -34.77 -0.95
C LYS A 367 4.12 -34.66 0.52
N THR A 368 3.72 -35.64 1.32
CA THR A 368 3.84 -35.60 2.79
C THR A 368 5.11 -36.26 3.32
N GLY A 369 5.84 -36.96 2.46
CA GLY A 369 7.09 -37.59 2.86
C GLY A 369 7.53 -38.71 1.90
N ARG A 370 8.57 -39.43 2.29
CA ARG A 370 9.06 -40.62 1.60
C ARG A 370 9.06 -41.80 2.55
N LYS A 371 8.72 -42.97 2.07
CA LYS A 371 8.80 -44.23 2.83
C LYS A 371 9.48 -45.28 1.97
N THR A 372 10.26 -46.14 2.63
CA THR A 372 10.86 -47.27 1.93
C THR A 372 9.80 -48.32 1.56
N VAL A 373 10.02 -49.03 0.46
CA VAL A 373 9.14 -50.12 -0.01
C VAL A 373 8.96 -51.15 1.09
N LEU A 374 10.04 -51.46 1.83
CA LEU A 374 10.00 -52.39 2.97
C LEU A 374 9.00 -51.93 4.05
N ASN A 375 9.04 -50.65 4.41
CA ASN A 375 8.16 -50.08 5.42
C ASN A 375 6.68 -50.07 4.99
N TYR A 376 6.44 -49.92 3.66
CA TYR A 376 5.11 -50.00 3.07
C TYR A 376 4.53 -51.42 3.16
N LEU A 377 5.34 -52.45 2.84
CA LEU A 377 4.93 -53.86 2.87
C LEU A 377 4.72 -54.40 4.29
N VAL A 378 5.52 -53.94 5.24
CA VAL A 378 5.53 -54.47 6.62
C VAL A 378 4.53 -53.78 7.51
N LYS A 379 4.12 -52.53 7.21
CA LYS A 379 3.15 -51.72 7.98
C LYS A 379 1.80 -52.45 8.26
N PRO A 380 1.14 -53.13 7.30
CA PRO A 380 -0.10 -53.84 7.57
C PRO A 380 0.08 -55.02 8.52
N ILE A 381 1.24 -55.71 8.46
CA ILE A 381 1.54 -56.82 9.34
C ILE A 381 1.72 -56.36 10.77
N PHE A 382 2.44 -55.28 11.02
CA PHE A 382 2.59 -54.69 12.36
C PHE A 382 1.29 -54.10 12.88
N LYS A 383 0.42 -53.54 12.03
CA LYS A 383 -0.86 -53.03 12.43
C LYS A 383 -1.79 -54.12 12.94
N THR A 384 -1.89 -55.26 12.21
CA THR A 384 -2.71 -56.42 12.59
C THR A 384 -2.16 -57.10 13.86
N LEU A 385 -0.84 -57.21 14.00
CA LEU A 385 -0.23 -57.75 15.23
C LEU A 385 -0.46 -56.82 16.45
N GLY A 386 -0.34 -55.49 16.26
CA GLY A 386 -0.59 -54.53 17.35
C GLY A 386 -2.05 -54.43 17.76
N GLU A 387 -2.99 -54.59 16.82
CA GLU A 387 -4.44 -54.62 17.13
C GLU A 387 -4.90 -55.95 17.76
N SER A 388 -4.24 -57.08 17.41
CA SER A 388 -4.58 -58.39 17.96
C SER A 388 -3.95 -58.69 19.35
N LEU A 389 -2.87 -57.96 19.70
CA LEU A 389 -2.21 -58.07 21.02
C LEU A 389 -2.66 -57.01 22.02
N GLY A 390 -3.48 -56.02 21.59
CA GLY A 390 -4.11 -55.06 22.43
C GLY A 390 -5.51 -55.55 22.88
N GLU A 391 -5.58 -56.41 23.87
CA GLU A 391 -6.81 -56.70 24.57
C GLU A 391 -7.24 -55.49 25.40
N ARG A 392 -8.55 -55.14 25.28
CA ARG A 392 -9.19 -54.14 26.13
C ARG A 392 -9.57 -54.74 27.45
#